data_0db1a60643c3ba8176cc981aee79c0ad
#
_entry.id   0db1a60643c3ba8176cc981aee79c0ad
#
_cell.length_a   1.000
_cell.length_b   1.000
_cell.length_c   1.000
_cell.angle_alpha   90.00
_cell.angle_beta   90.00
_cell.angle_gamma   90.00
#
_symmetry.space_group_name_H-M   'P 1'
#
loop_
_entity.id
_entity.type
_entity.pdbx_description
1 polymer ?
#
loop_
_entity_poly.entity_id
_entity_poly.type
_entity_poly.pdbx_seq_one_letter_code
_entity_poly.pdbx_strand_id
1 'polypeptide(L)'
;MRSPFFLAQQLLPVLGEGSNIIVISSIVAHAVVGKPGLDNPSILAYASTKGALETLVKNWAAILGPRGIRVNAVAPGVIDTDMSNFTKTEAGREVTLGMQALKRIGKPEDVADVVAFLASDTARRITGASIPVDGGLKL
;
A
#
# COMPACT_ATOMS: atom_id res chain seq x y z
N MET A 1 9.42 4.33 -7.42
CA MET A 1 10.18 3.07 -7.55
C MET A 1 11.65 3.22 -7.17
N ARG A 2 12.43 4.15 -7.76
CA ARG A 2 13.87 4.30 -7.46
C ARG A 2 14.16 4.52 -5.98
N SER A 3 13.47 5.47 -5.34
CA SER A 3 13.77 5.85 -3.95
C SER A 3 13.61 4.70 -2.95
N PRO A 4 12.49 3.94 -2.90
CA PRO A 4 12.37 2.81 -1.98
C PRO A 4 13.43 1.74 -2.21
N PHE A 5 13.74 1.44 -3.49
CA PHE A 5 14.75 0.43 -3.83
C PHE A 5 16.13 0.80 -3.30
N PHE A 6 16.62 1.99 -3.64
CA PHE A 6 17.96 2.41 -3.22
C PHE A 6 18.04 2.69 -1.73
N LEU A 7 16.98 3.23 -1.11
CA LEU A 7 16.94 3.43 0.32
C LEU A 7 17.07 2.10 1.07
N ALA A 8 16.28 1.10 0.72
CA ALA A 8 16.37 -0.22 1.32
C ALA A 8 17.76 -0.82 1.12
N GLN A 9 18.32 -0.75 -0.09
CA GLN A 9 19.66 -1.26 -0.40
C GLN A 9 20.74 -0.60 0.48
N GLN A 10 20.67 0.71 0.69
CA GLN A 10 21.63 1.43 1.54
C GLN A 10 21.46 1.12 3.03
N LEU A 11 20.25 0.79 3.47
CA LEU A 11 19.97 0.45 4.86
C LEU A 11 20.29 -1.02 5.19
N LEU A 12 20.44 -1.90 4.20
CA LEU A 12 20.72 -3.33 4.42
C LEU A 12 21.87 -3.63 5.40
N PRO A 13 22.98 -2.86 5.43
CA PRO A 13 24.08 -3.12 6.38
C PRO A 13 23.68 -2.89 7.84
N VAL A 14 22.68 -2.06 8.11
CA VAL A 14 22.24 -1.72 9.48
C VAL A 14 20.96 -2.46 9.89
N LEU A 15 20.31 -3.16 8.95
CA LEU A 15 19.16 -4.00 9.23
C LEU A 15 19.62 -5.40 9.68
N GLY A 16 19.08 -5.88 10.79
CA GLY A 16 19.36 -7.19 11.35
C GLY A 16 18.09 -7.96 11.71
N GLU A 17 18.26 -9.05 12.48
CA GLU A 17 17.16 -9.86 12.97
C GLU A 17 16.12 -9.02 13.71
N GLY A 18 14.85 -9.27 13.45
CA GLY A 18 13.72 -8.50 13.99
C GLY A 18 13.40 -7.20 13.24
N SER A 19 14.29 -6.73 12.34
CA SER A 19 13.98 -5.58 11.51
C SER A 19 12.83 -5.86 10.57
N ASN A 20 12.09 -4.79 10.20
CA ASN A 20 11.10 -4.92 9.14
C ASN A 20 11.09 -3.70 8.20
N ILE A 21 10.70 -3.95 6.97
CA ILE A 21 10.50 -2.95 5.92
C ILE A 21 9.02 -2.97 5.59
N ILE A 22 8.37 -1.81 5.72
CA ILE A 22 6.96 -1.64 5.36
C ILE A 22 6.86 -0.62 4.25
N VAL A 23 6.29 -1.03 3.13
CA VAL A 23 6.14 -0.20 1.93
C VAL A 23 4.69 0.26 1.80
N ILE A 24 4.46 1.53 1.60
CA ILE A 24 3.12 2.05 1.28
C ILE A 24 2.88 1.91 -0.22
N SER A 25 2.09 0.89 -0.57
CA SER A 25 1.61 0.63 -1.92
C SER A 25 0.32 1.43 -2.20
N SER A 26 -0.60 0.86 -2.92
CA SER A 26 -1.94 1.39 -3.18
C SER A 26 -2.84 0.28 -3.72
N ILE A 27 -4.13 0.39 -3.50
CA ILE A 27 -5.11 -0.52 -4.08
C ILE A 27 -5.04 -0.58 -5.62
N VAL A 28 -4.59 0.48 -6.28
CA VAL A 28 -4.43 0.49 -7.75
C VAL A 28 -3.35 -0.47 -8.26
N ALA A 29 -2.51 -1.01 -7.38
CA ALA A 29 -1.60 -2.10 -7.72
C ALA A 29 -2.33 -3.45 -7.90
N HIS A 30 -3.52 -3.58 -7.34
CA HIS A 30 -4.31 -4.80 -7.31
C HIS A 30 -5.58 -4.76 -8.18
N ALA A 31 -6.10 -3.56 -8.43
CA ALA A 31 -7.38 -3.40 -9.10
C ALA A 31 -7.35 -2.19 -10.04
N VAL A 32 -8.09 -2.30 -11.12
CA VAL A 32 -8.36 -1.14 -11.97
C VAL A 32 -9.43 -0.30 -11.27
N VAL A 33 -9.02 0.87 -10.81
CA VAL A 33 -9.90 1.84 -10.16
C VAL A 33 -10.20 2.96 -11.15
N GLY A 34 -11.45 3.10 -11.53
CA GLY A 34 -11.92 4.13 -12.46
C GLY A 34 -12.89 3.60 -13.49
N LYS A 35 -13.50 4.51 -14.25
CA LYS A 35 -14.37 4.13 -15.37
C LYS A 35 -13.52 3.74 -16.58
N PRO A 36 -13.93 2.68 -17.35
CA PRO A 36 -13.34 2.40 -18.65
C PRO A 36 -13.42 3.65 -19.54
N GLY A 37 -12.33 4.04 -20.19
CA GLY A 37 -12.27 5.20 -21.07
C GLY A 37 -11.79 6.49 -20.41
N LEU A 38 -11.37 6.47 -19.16
CA LEU A 38 -10.61 7.57 -18.59
C LEU A 38 -9.16 7.46 -19.05
N ASP A 39 -8.81 8.23 -20.07
CA ASP A 39 -7.43 8.42 -20.53
C ASP A 39 -6.66 9.28 -19.54
N ASN A 40 -6.37 8.71 -18.38
CA ASN A 40 -5.50 9.36 -17.40
C ASN A 40 -4.14 8.62 -17.34
N PRO A 41 -3.17 9.02 -18.17
CA PRO A 41 -1.87 8.36 -18.22
C PRO A 41 -1.11 8.42 -16.89
N SER A 42 -1.41 9.40 -16.03
CA SER A 42 -0.78 9.51 -14.71
C SER A 42 -1.21 8.38 -13.77
N ILE A 43 -2.46 7.92 -13.85
CA ILE A 43 -2.94 6.76 -13.10
C ILE A 43 -2.22 5.48 -13.54
N LEU A 44 -2.02 5.28 -14.84
CA LEU A 44 -1.31 4.11 -15.36
C LEU A 44 0.13 4.05 -14.87
N ALA A 45 0.85 5.17 -14.94
CA ALA A 45 2.22 5.26 -14.43
C ALA A 45 2.26 5.03 -12.90
N TYR A 46 1.32 5.61 -12.16
CA TYR A 46 1.21 5.42 -10.71
C TYR A 46 0.92 3.95 -10.36
N ALA A 47 -0.08 3.33 -10.98
CA ALA A 47 -0.42 1.93 -10.76
C ALA A 47 0.75 1.00 -11.09
N SER A 48 1.44 1.24 -12.22
CA SER A 48 2.62 0.47 -12.61
C SER A 48 3.74 0.57 -11.58
N THR A 49 4.00 1.78 -11.04
CA THR A 49 5.01 1.94 -9.98
C THR A 49 4.63 1.24 -8.69
N LYS A 50 3.35 1.24 -8.32
CA LYS A 50 2.86 0.56 -7.12
C LYS A 50 2.86 -0.96 -7.30
N GLY A 51 2.49 -1.48 -8.46
CA GLY A 51 2.62 -2.90 -8.79
C GLY A 51 4.07 -3.39 -8.74
N ALA A 52 5.00 -2.59 -9.27
CA ALA A 52 6.43 -2.89 -9.19
C ALA A 52 6.94 -2.93 -7.73
N LEU A 53 6.44 -2.04 -6.85
CA LEU A 53 6.78 -2.07 -5.42
C LEU A 53 6.32 -3.36 -4.75
N GLU A 54 5.15 -3.89 -5.09
CA GLU A 54 4.66 -5.13 -4.51
C GLU A 54 5.42 -6.36 -4.98
N THR A 55 5.84 -6.37 -6.24
CA THR A 55 6.77 -7.38 -6.73
C THR A 55 8.09 -7.32 -5.96
N LEU A 56 8.60 -6.12 -5.71
CA LEU A 56 9.82 -5.90 -4.95
C LEU A 56 9.68 -6.40 -3.49
N VAL A 57 8.55 -6.13 -2.83
CA VAL A 57 8.25 -6.61 -1.48
C VAL A 57 8.36 -8.14 -1.39
N LYS A 58 7.77 -8.86 -2.34
CA LYS A 58 7.84 -10.34 -2.37
C LYS A 58 9.28 -10.84 -2.53
N ASN A 59 10.04 -10.24 -3.44
CA ASN A 59 11.43 -10.61 -3.66
C ASN A 59 12.29 -10.29 -2.44
N TRP A 60 12.16 -9.12 -1.85
CA TRP A 60 12.89 -8.77 -0.63
C TRP A 60 12.52 -9.68 0.54
N ALA A 61 11.24 -10.01 0.71
CA ALA A 61 10.84 -10.94 1.76
C ALA A 61 11.54 -12.30 1.63
N ALA A 62 11.66 -12.82 0.40
CA ALA A 62 12.36 -14.08 0.15
C ALA A 62 13.88 -13.97 0.40
N ILE A 63 14.50 -12.87 -0.07
CA ILE A 63 15.96 -12.68 0.03
C ILE A 63 16.39 -12.33 1.46
N LEU A 64 15.59 -11.53 2.18
CA LEU A 64 15.95 -11.01 3.51
C LEU A 64 15.40 -11.86 4.65
N GLY A 65 14.44 -12.75 4.38
CA GLY A 65 13.87 -13.67 5.36
C GLY A 65 14.91 -14.51 6.11
N PRO A 66 15.94 -15.10 5.45
CA PRO A 66 17.03 -15.83 6.13
C PRO A 66 17.82 -14.98 7.14
N ARG A 67 17.77 -13.65 7.03
CA ARG A 67 18.36 -12.69 7.98
C ARG A 67 17.40 -12.29 9.11
N GLY A 68 16.20 -12.89 9.19
CA GLY A 68 15.18 -12.51 10.17
C GLY A 68 14.53 -11.14 9.89
N ILE A 69 14.63 -10.61 8.66
CA ILE A 69 14.07 -9.33 8.26
C ILE A 69 12.74 -9.59 7.56
N ARG A 70 11.67 -8.95 8.03
CA ARG A 70 10.34 -9.02 7.41
C ARG A 70 10.14 -7.88 6.42
N VAL A 71 9.42 -8.14 5.33
CA VAL A 71 9.11 -7.12 4.32
C VAL A 71 7.66 -7.25 3.91
N ASN A 72 6.88 -6.20 4.07
CA ASN A 72 5.46 -6.19 3.74
C ASN A 72 5.05 -4.88 3.06
N ALA A 73 3.90 -4.88 2.45
CA ALA A 73 3.25 -3.69 1.92
C ALA A 73 1.90 -3.45 2.61
N VAL A 74 1.52 -2.20 2.72
CA VAL A 74 0.15 -1.77 2.97
C VAL A 74 -0.36 -1.11 1.70
N ALA A 75 -1.55 -1.49 1.26
CA ALA A 75 -2.18 -0.99 0.04
C ALA A 75 -3.46 -0.19 0.40
N PRO A 76 -3.32 1.12 0.68
CA PRO A 76 -4.47 1.95 0.99
C PRO A 76 -5.42 2.09 -0.21
N GLY A 77 -6.71 2.16 0.08
CA GLY A 77 -7.74 2.63 -0.83
C GLY A 77 -7.79 4.15 -0.88
N VAL A 78 -9.00 4.69 -0.92
CA VAL A 78 -9.21 6.14 -0.88
C VAL A 78 -9.17 6.62 0.57
N ILE A 79 -8.15 7.41 0.88
CA ILE A 79 -7.90 7.97 2.22
C ILE A 79 -8.08 9.49 2.17
N ASP A 80 -8.71 10.06 3.17
CA ASP A 80 -8.92 11.51 3.31
C ASP A 80 -7.60 12.24 3.54
N THR A 81 -7.02 12.69 2.46
CA THR A 81 -5.76 13.44 2.40
C THR A 81 -5.83 14.47 1.26
N ASP A 82 -4.85 15.34 1.17
CA ASP A 82 -4.76 16.30 0.06
C ASP A 82 -4.67 15.63 -1.32
N MET A 83 -4.18 14.41 -1.38
CA MET A 83 -4.11 13.62 -2.60
C MET A 83 -5.51 13.19 -3.10
N SER A 84 -6.49 13.13 -2.20
CA SER A 84 -7.87 12.69 -2.44
C SER A 84 -8.87 13.86 -2.42
N ASN A 85 -8.46 15.04 -2.85
CA ASN A 85 -9.31 16.25 -2.83
C ASN A 85 -10.65 16.07 -3.55
N PHE A 86 -10.75 15.15 -4.51
CA PHE A 86 -12.00 14.84 -5.19
C PHE A 86 -13.09 14.32 -4.23
N THR A 87 -12.72 13.70 -3.12
CA THR A 87 -13.67 13.22 -2.08
C THR A 87 -14.27 14.34 -1.25
N LYS A 88 -13.73 15.57 -1.37
CA LYS A 88 -14.27 16.77 -0.73
C LYS A 88 -15.52 17.28 -1.45
N THR A 89 -15.76 16.85 -2.70
CA THR A 89 -17.00 17.11 -3.43
C THR A 89 -18.02 16.00 -3.12
N GLU A 90 -19.32 16.36 -3.10
CA GLU A 90 -20.38 15.38 -2.83
C GLU A 90 -20.38 14.25 -3.88
N ALA A 91 -20.28 14.60 -5.16
CA ALA A 91 -20.22 13.62 -6.24
C ALA A 91 -19.01 12.66 -6.13
N GLY A 92 -17.84 13.18 -5.81
CA GLY A 92 -16.64 12.34 -5.62
C GLY A 92 -16.75 11.44 -4.40
N ARG A 93 -17.37 11.95 -3.33
CA ARG A 93 -17.67 11.17 -2.12
C ARG A 93 -18.66 10.03 -2.42
N GLU A 94 -19.77 10.31 -3.09
CA GLU A 94 -20.75 9.29 -3.49
C GLU A 94 -20.13 8.20 -4.35
N VAL A 95 -19.35 8.57 -5.37
CA VAL A 95 -18.65 7.60 -6.22
C VAL A 95 -17.74 6.71 -5.39
N THR A 96 -16.95 7.29 -4.47
CA THR A 96 -16.06 6.52 -3.61
C THR A 96 -16.82 5.57 -2.70
N LEU A 97 -17.87 6.05 -2.03
CA LEU A 97 -18.71 5.24 -1.15
C LEU A 97 -19.48 4.15 -1.91
N GLY A 98 -19.81 4.41 -3.18
CA GLY A 98 -20.43 3.42 -4.06
C GLY A 98 -19.51 2.23 -4.36
N MET A 99 -18.20 2.47 -4.49
CA MET A 99 -17.20 1.46 -4.86
C MET A 99 -16.73 0.58 -3.71
N GLN A 100 -16.96 0.95 -2.45
CA GLN A 100 -16.43 0.24 -1.29
C GLN A 100 -17.54 -0.34 -0.40
N ALA A 101 -17.23 -1.43 0.30
CA ALA A 101 -18.18 -2.10 1.19
C ALA A 101 -18.45 -1.26 2.46
N LEU A 102 -17.40 -0.74 3.09
CA LEU A 102 -17.52 0.14 4.25
C LEU A 102 -17.87 1.56 3.78
N LYS A 103 -19.03 2.07 4.19
CA LYS A 103 -19.60 3.35 3.69
C LYS A 103 -19.04 4.56 4.43
N ARG A 104 -17.71 4.64 4.50
CA ARG A 104 -16.97 5.81 4.97
C ARG A 104 -15.65 5.98 4.22
N ILE A 105 -15.21 7.20 4.03
CA ILE A 105 -13.87 7.47 3.51
C ILE A 105 -12.84 7.03 4.55
N GLY A 106 -11.77 6.38 4.11
CA GLY A 106 -10.67 5.99 4.97
C GLY A 106 -9.94 7.21 5.55
N LYS A 107 -9.36 7.04 6.72
CA LYS A 107 -8.56 8.08 7.39
C LYS A 107 -7.10 7.64 7.45
N PRO A 108 -6.13 8.57 7.58
CA PRO A 108 -4.72 8.22 7.78
C PRO A 108 -4.49 7.24 8.94
N GLU A 109 -5.28 7.34 10.02
CA GLU A 109 -5.20 6.46 11.18
C GLU A 109 -5.52 5.01 10.82
N ASP A 110 -6.45 4.77 9.90
CA ASP A 110 -6.79 3.42 9.44
C ASP A 110 -5.56 2.71 8.83
N VAL A 111 -4.73 3.48 8.14
CA VAL A 111 -3.47 2.97 7.55
C VAL A 111 -2.38 2.85 8.60
N ALA A 112 -2.28 3.85 9.49
CA ALA A 112 -1.26 3.90 10.54
C ALA A 112 -1.37 2.72 11.50
N ASP A 113 -2.59 2.31 11.87
CA ASP A 113 -2.83 1.18 12.76
C ASP A 113 -2.34 -0.14 12.15
N VAL A 114 -2.54 -0.34 10.84
CA VAL A 114 -2.03 -1.53 10.13
C VAL A 114 -0.51 -1.49 10.03
N VAL A 115 0.09 -0.32 9.79
CA VAL A 115 1.55 -0.15 9.78
C VAL A 115 2.11 -0.47 11.16
N ALA A 116 1.51 0.04 12.24
CA ALA A 116 1.92 -0.23 13.61
C ALA A 116 1.82 -1.73 13.96
N PHE A 117 0.73 -2.39 13.54
CA PHE A 117 0.58 -3.84 13.68
C PHE A 117 1.70 -4.59 12.95
N LEU A 118 1.96 -4.27 11.68
CA LEU A 118 3.03 -4.93 10.92
C LEU A 118 4.42 -4.66 11.50
N ALA A 119 4.62 -3.50 12.13
CA ALA A 119 5.87 -3.15 12.80
C ALA A 119 6.09 -3.94 14.09
N SER A 120 5.04 -4.43 14.71
CA SER A 120 5.08 -5.10 16.01
C SER A 120 5.46 -6.59 15.91
N ASP A 121 5.80 -7.19 17.06
CA ASP A 121 6.04 -8.63 17.21
C ASP A 121 4.77 -9.46 17.00
N THR A 122 3.59 -8.86 17.10
CA THR A 122 2.32 -9.52 16.82
C THR A 122 2.25 -10.01 15.38
N ALA A 123 2.92 -9.31 14.46
CA ALA A 123 3.02 -9.67 13.04
C ALA A 123 4.27 -10.51 12.69
N ARG A 124 4.95 -11.13 13.67
CA ARG A 124 6.25 -11.83 13.49
C ARG A 124 6.26 -12.97 12.44
N ARG A 125 5.09 -13.47 12.05
CA ARG A 125 4.95 -14.50 10.99
C ARG A 125 4.45 -13.96 9.66
N ILE A 126 4.31 -12.64 9.53
CA ILE A 126 3.84 -11.99 8.31
C ILE A 126 5.04 -11.38 7.57
N THR A 127 5.32 -11.89 6.38
CA THR A 127 6.32 -11.34 5.44
C THR A 127 5.91 -11.65 4.00
N GLY A 128 6.25 -10.78 3.07
CA GLY A 128 5.88 -10.88 1.64
C GLY A 128 4.41 -10.57 1.36
N ALA A 129 3.67 -10.09 2.34
CA ALA A 129 2.26 -9.76 2.21
C ALA A 129 2.05 -8.32 1.72
N SER A 130 0.96 -8.11 0.97
CA SER A 130 0.38 -6.80 0.72
C SER A 130 -1.01 -6.75 1.34
N ILE A 131 -1.19 -5.88 2.32
CA ILE A 131 -2.43 -5.78 3.10
C ILE A 131 -3.27 -4.61 2.58
N PRO A 132 -4.44 -4.88 1.98
CA PRO A 132 -5.34 -3.82 1.57
C PRO A 132 -5.98 -3.15 2.80
N VAL A 133 -6.03 -1.81 2.77
CA VAL A 133 -6.73 -0.97 3.74
C VAL A 133 -7.64 -0.03 2.94
N ASP A 134 -8.69 -0.60 2.38
CA ASP A 134 -9.45 0.00 1.29
C ASP A 134 -10.98 0.02 1.53
N GLY A 135 -11.41 -0.43 2.70
CA GLY A 135 -12.83 -0.50 3.03
C GLY A 135 -13.62 -1.49 2.17
N GLY A 136 -12.95 -2.46 1.55
CA GLY A 136 -13.59 -3.43 0.67
C GLY A 136 -13.87 -2.87 -0.73
N LEU A 137 -13.03 -1.96 -1.21
CA LEU A 137 -13.15 -1.37 -2.56
C LEU A 137 -12.92 -2.40 -3.67
N LYS A 138 -12.29 -3.49 -3.35
CA LYS A 138 -11.84 -4.52 -4.27
C LYS A 138 -12.77 -5.75 -4.33
N LEU A 139 -13.80 -5.75 -3.51
CA LEU A 139 -14.77 -6.86 -3.45
C LEU A 139 -15.70 -6.88 -4.66
#